data_60795e603b76ecb3e3007c0a40506a2a
#
_entry.id   60795e603b76ecb3e3007c0a40506a2a
#
_cell.length_a   1.000
_cell.length_b   1.000
_cell.length_c   1.000
_cell.angle_alpha   90.00
_cell.angle_beta   90.00
_cell.angle_gamma   90.00
#
_symmetry.space_group_name_H-M   'P 1'
#
loop_
_entity.id
_entity.type
_entity.pdbx_description
1 polymer ?
#
loop_
_entity_poly.entity_id
_entity_poly.type
_entity_poly.pdbx_seq_one_letter_code
_entity_poly.pdbx_strand_id
1 'polypeptide(L)'
;ADLVFLPIYYTEAAQILTYANRVGYTPKFFGCDGMDGILTVEGFDTSLAEGLTLMTPFDANASDEATQSFVTKFKAKMDGLVPNQFAADGYDVIYAIYDAMTAAGVTGNETAEELCTILEGQFATMSVDGLTGTGMHWDANGMISKAPAAVVIENGVYVPMG
;
A
#
# COMPACT_ATOMS: atom_id res chain seq x y z
N ALA A 1 24.49 3.80 -15.40
CA ALA A 1 23.17 4.44 -15.42
C ALA A 1 23.06 5.37 -14.21
N ASP A 2 22.42 6.52 -14.39
CA ASP A 2 22.25 7.51 -13.31
C ASP A 2 20.96 7.28 -12.52
N LEU A 3 20.05 6.49 -13.09
CA LEU A 3 18.79 6.05 -12.49
C LEU A 3 18.62 4.55 -12.70
N VAL A 4 18.18 3.86 -11.64
CA VAL A 4 17.77 2.46 -11.68
C VAL A 4 16.32 2.37 -11.23
N PHE A 5 15.45 1.88 -12.13
CA PHE A 5 14.06 1.58 -11.79
C PHE A 5 13.94 0.13 -11.32
N LEU A 6 13.31 -0.07 -10.17
CA LEU A 6 13.20 -1.36 -9.49
C LEU A 6 11.71 -1.76 -9.33
N PRO A 7 11.09 -2.39 -10.35
CA PRO A 7 9.72 -2.92 -10.23
C PRO A 7 9.72 -4.27 -9.51
N ILE A 8 10.14 -4.27 -8.25
CA ILE A 8 10.32 -5.45 -7.41
C ILE A 8 9.87 -5.17 -5.98
N TYR A 9 9.85 -6.19 -5.14
CA TYR A 9 9.47 -6.06 -3.75
C TYR A 9 10.65 -5.60 -2.85
N TYR A 10 10.30 -5.09 -1.68
CA TYR A 10 11.21 -4.45 -0.73
C TYR A 10 12.37 -5.34 -0.27
N THR A 11 12.16 -6.65 -0.13
CA THR A 11 13.22 -7.58 0.32
C THR A 11 14.34 -7.68 -0.70
N GLU A 12 14.02 -7.88 -1.97
CA GLU A 12 14.99 -7.94 -3.08
C GLU A 12 15.62 -6.58 -3.32
N ALA A 13 14.83 -5.50 -3.20
CA ALA A 13 15.34 -4.14 -3.31
C ALA A 13 16.41 -3.85 -2.24
N ALA A 14 16.16 -4.21 -0.98
CA ALA A 14 17.14 -4.06 0.11
C ALA A 14 18.45 -4.78 -0.21
N GLN A 15 18.39 -5.99 -0.81
CA GLN A 15 19.59 -6.72 -1.25
C GLN A 15 20.34 -5.98 -2.37
N ILE A 16 19.61 -5.41 -3.33
CA ILE A 16 20.20 -4.64 -4.44
C ILE A 16 20.90 -3.38 -3.91
N LEU A 17 20.25 -2.61 -3.02
CA LEU A 17 20.84 -1.42 -2.43
C LEU A 17 22.09 -1.77 -1.62
N THR A 18 22.03 -2.83 -0.83
CA THR A 18 23.19 -3.35 -0.08
C THR A 18 24.34 -3.73 -1.01
N TYR A 19 24.05 -4.42 -2.11
CA TYR A 19 25.06 -4.80 -3.07
C TYR A 19 25.65 -3.59 -3.80
N ALA A 20 24.80 -2.65 -4.24
CA ALA A 20 25.22 -1.43 -4.90
C ALA A 20 26.21 -0.62 -4.02
N ASN A 21 25.88 -0.44 -2.74
CA ASN A 21 26.75 0.19 -1.77
C ASN A 21 28.11 -0.54 -1.67
N ARG A 22 28.08 -1.86 -1.57
CA ARG A 22 29.32 -2.68 -1.46
C ARG A 22 30.27 -2.52 -2.64
N VAL A 23 29.74 -2.32 -3.86
CA VAL A 23 30.56 -2.13 -5.08
C VAL A 23 30.79 -0.67 -5.44
N GLY A 24 30.34 0.27 -4.61
CA GLY A 24 30.51 1.72 -4.84
C GLY A 24 29.65 2.25 -5.98
N TYR A 25 28.54 1.60 -6.30
CA TYR A 25 27.59 2.05 -7.33
C TYR A 25 26.46 2.86 -6.70
N THR A 26 26.36 4.15 -7.02
CA THR A 26 25.48 5.13 -6.37
C THR A 26 24.52 5.82 -7.35
N PRO A 27 23.66 5.10 -8.07
CA PRO A 27 22.63 5.70 -8.90
C PRO A 27 21.48 6.25 -8.03
N LYS A 28 20.58 7.02 -8.64
CA LYS A 28 19.26 7.21 -8.04
C LYS A 28 18.44 5.93 -8.21
N PHE A 29 17.79 5.51 -7.13
CA PHE A 29 16.86 4.39 -7.18
C PHE A 29 15.42 4.90 -7.17
N PHE A 30 14.58 4.31 -8.02
CA PHE A 30 13.15 4.55 -8.06
C PHE A 30 12.41 3.22 -8.09
N GLY A 31 11.46 3.06 -7.18
CA GLY A 31 10.66 1.85 -7.04
C GLY A 31 9.19 2.06 -7.30
N CYS A 32 8.48 0.96 -7.43
CA CYS A 32 7.02 0.94 -7.45
C CYS A 32 6.47 0.59 -6.05
N ASP A 33 5.19 0.32 -5.98
CA ASP A 33 4.45 -0.04 -4.76
C ASP A 33 5.04 -1.24 -4.00
N GLY A 34 5.60 -2.21 -4.71
CA GLY A 34 6.27 -3.37 -4.11
C GLY A 34 7.39 -3.03 -3.12
N MET A 35 7.95 -1.81 -3.20
CA MET A 35 9.04 -1.38 -2.32
C MET A 35 8.57 -0.82 -0.98
N ASP A 36 7.27 -0.59 -0.79
CA ASP A 36 6.77 -0.15 0.52
C ASP A 36 6.97 -1.26 1.57
N GLY A 37 7.65 -0.89 2.65
CA GLY A 37 8.12 -1.82 3.68
C GLY A 37 9.65 -1.96 3.74
N ILE A 38 10.41 -1.35 2.81
CA ILE A 38 11.87 -1.48 2.77
C ILE A 38 12.56 -1.06 4.08
N LEU A 39 11.99 -0.07 4.78
CA LEU A 39 12.51 0.39 6.07
C LEU A 39 12.28 -0.61 7.22
N THR A 40 11.49 -1.66 7.00
CA THR A 40 11.18 -2.68 8.01
C THR A 40 11.90 -4.01 7.77
N VAL A 41 12.73 -4.11 6.74
CA VAL A 41 13.47 -5.34 6.41
C VAL A 41 14.48 -5.64 7.51
N GLU A 42 14.38 -6.81 8.11
CA GLU A 42 15.28 -7.25 9.18
C GLU A 42 16.74 -7.30 8.69
N GLY A 43 17.64 -6.67 9.44
CA GLY A 43 19.07 -6.64 9.13
C GLY A 43 19.46 -5.72 7.97
N PHE A 44 18.54 -4.97 7.38
CA PHE A 44 18.83 -3.98 6.36
C PHE A 44 19.31 -2.65 7.00
N ASP A 45 20.41 -2.12 6.50
CA ASP A 45 20.84 -0.77 6.85
C ASP A 45 19.98 0.26 6.12
N THR A 46 19.00 0.82 6.82
CA THR A 46 18.03 1.76 6.24
C THR A 46 18.65 3.05 5.73
N SER A 47 19.88 3.40 6.15
CA SER A 47 20.59 4.55 5.60
C SER A 47 20.92 4.41 4.11
N LEU A 48 20.94 3.18 3.59
CA LEU A 48 21.15 2.88 2.17
C LEU A 48 19.92 3.20 1.32
N ALA A 49 18.77 3.39 1.95
CA ALA A 49 17.54 3.79 1.28
C ALA A 49 17.34 5.32 1.24
N GLU A 50 18.28 6.09 1.77
CA GLU A 50 18.18 7.56 1.76
C GLU A 50 18.12 8.10 0.33
N GLY A 51 17.13 8.95 0.03
CA GLY A 51 16.86 9.47 -1.31
C GLY A 51 16.15 8.50 -2.27
N LEU A 52 15.86 7.27 -1.83
CA LEU A 52 15.03 6.35 -2.61
C LEU A 52 13.62 6.91 -2.76
N THR A 53 13.13 6.95 -3.99
CA THR A 53 11.75 7.31 -4.30
C THR A 53 10.95 6.06 -4.62
N LEU A 54 9.73 5.95 -4.09
CA LEU A 54 8.81 4.85 -4.39
C LEU A 54 7.36 5.34 -4.46
N MET A 55 6.53 4.53 -5.11
CA MET A 55 5.10 4.79 -5.16
C MET A 55 4.42 4.06 -4.01
N THR A 56 3.59 4.79 -3.25
CA THR A 56 2.69 4.21 -2.25
C THR A 56 1.49 5.13 -2.04
N PRO A 57 0.26 4.60 -2.00
CA PRO A 57 -0.93 5.40 -1.70
C PRO A 57 -1.17 5.59 -0.20
N PHE A 58 -0.31 5.03 0.66
CA PHE A 58 -0.51 5.01 2.11
C PHE A 58 0.69 5.63 2.84
N ASP A 59 0.39 6.58 3.74
CA ASP A 59 1.37 7.15 4.67
C ASP A 59 0.94 6.85 6.12
N ALA A 60 1.67 5.99 6.80
CA ALA A 60 1.40 5.66 8.20
C ALA A 60 1.57 6.83 9.16
N ASN A 61 2.20 7.93 8.73
CA ASN A 61 2.39 9.15 9.51
C ASN A 61 1.34 10.25 9.20
N ALA A 62 0.42 9.99 8.26
CA ALA A 62 -0.66 10.93 7.95
C ALA A 62 -1.47 11.26 9.21
N SER A 63 -1.85 12.52 9.36
CA SER A 63 -2.46 13.04 10.61
C SER A 63 -3.98 12.86 10.68
N ASP A 64 -4.61 12.31 9.66
CA ASP A 64 -6.05 12.08 9.66
C ASP A 64 -6.45 10.99 10.68
N GLU A 65 -7.66 11.11 11.20
CA GLU A 65 -8.14 10.25 12.29
C GLU A 65 -8.25 8.77 11.88
N ALA A 66 -8.66 8.49 10.64
CA ALA A 66 -8.83 7.12 10.14
C ALA A 66 -7.48 6.40 10.09
N THR A 67 -6.47 7.03 9.49
CA THR A 67 -5.10 6.49 9.44
C THR A 67 -4.52 6.29 10.82
N GLN A 68 -4.61 7.27 11.71
CA GLN A 68 -4.07 7.16 13.07
C GLN A 68 -4.77 6.09 13.91
N SER A 69 -6.09 5.92 13.76
CA SER A 69 -6.86 4.85 14.39
C SER A 69 -6.40 3.47 13.88
N PHE A 70 -6.25 3.32 12.57
CA PHE A 70 -5.76 2.08 11.95
C PHE A 70 -4.35 1.73 12.44
N VAL A 71 -3.41 2.67 12.33
CA VAL A 71 -2.01 2.48 12.75
C VAL A 71 -1.91 2.07 14.21
N THR A 72 -2.68 2.74 15.09
CA THR A 72 -2.71 2.43 16.53
C THR A 72 -3.21 1.01 16.79
N LYS A 73 -4.32 0.61 16.16
CA LYS A 73 -4.89 -0.74 16.31
C LYS A 73 -4.00 -1.82 15.71
N PHE A 74 -3.38 -1.53 14.57
CA PHE A 74 -2.46 -2.44 13.91
C PHE A 74 -1.23 -2.71 14.79
N LYS A 75 -0.56 -1.66 15.28
CA LYS A 75 0.58 -1.78 16.21
C LYS A 75 0.23 -2.59 17.46
N ALA A 76 -0.95 -2.38 18.03
CA ALA A 76 -1.40 -3.12 19.22
C ALA A 76 -1.58 -4.63 18.96
N LYS A 77 -1.91 -5.02 17.72
CA LYS A 77 -2.12 -6.43 17.33
C LYS A 77 -0.88 -7.11 16.77
N MET A 78 0.06 -6.33 16.25
CA MET A 78 1.22 -6.80 15.50
C MET A 78 2.54 -6.46 16.22
N ASP A 79 2.55 -6.55 17.54
CA ASP A 79 3.74 -6.37 18.40
C ASP A 79 4.55 -5.09 18.09
N GLY A 80 3.84 -4.01 17.77
CA GLY A 80 4.43 -2.70 17.51
C GLY A 80 4.87 -2.45 16.07
N LEU A 81 4.66 -3.40 15.16
CA LEU A 81 4.99 -3.21 13.73
C LEU A 81 4.20 -2.03 13.15
N VAL A 82 4.87 -1.22 12.34
CA VAL A 82 4.24 -0.15 11.58
C VAL A 82 3.59 -0.75 10.33
N PRO A 83 2.30 -0.48 10.04
CA PRO A 83 1.69 -0.97 8.82
C PRO A 83 2.28 -0.29 7.59
N ASN A 84 2.40 -1.04 6.51
CA ASN A 84 2.70 -0.55 5.17
C ASN A 84 1.42 -0.50 4.32
N GLN A 85 1.54 -0.11 3.04
CA GLN A 85 0.38 -0.04 2.13
C GLN A 85 -0.36 -1.38 2.00
N PHE A 86 0.33 -2.52 2.02
CA PHE A 86 -0.33 -3.83 1.86
C PHE A 86 -1.28 -4.13 3.02
N ALA A 87 -0.92 -3.70 4.23
CA ALA A 87 -1.81 -3.82 5.38
C ALA A 87 -3.02 -2.87 5.25
N ALA A 88 -2.81 -1.65 4.75
CA ALA A 88 -3.87 -0.68 4.51
C ALA A 88 -4.79 -1.12 3.35
N ASP A 89 -4.22 -1.62 2.24
CA ASP A 89 -5.01 -2.17 1.12
C ASP A 89 -5.87 -3.36 1.58
N GLY A 90 -5.30 -4.27 2.38
CA GLY A 90 -6.06 -5.39 2.95
C GLY A 90 -7.22 -4.93 3.84
N TYR A 91 -7.00 -3.87 4.62
CA TYR A 91 -8.05 -3.25 5.43
C TYR A 91 -9.16 -2.68 4.55
N ASP A 92 -8.80 -1.87 3.54
CA ASP A 92 -9.77 -1.26 2.63
C ASP A 92 -10.58 -2.31 1.85
N VAL A 93 -9.94 -3.39 1.38
CA VAL A 93 -10.61 -4.51 0.68
C VAL A 93 -11.69 -5.14 1.55
N ILE A 94 -11.41 -5.41 2.83
CA ILE A 94 -12.38 -6.01 3.74
C ILE A 94 -13.59 -5.10 3.95
N TYR A 95 -13.37 -3.79 4.12
CA TYR A 95 -14.46 -2.84 4.27
C TYR A 95 -15.26 -2.64 2.97
N ALA A 96 -14.58 -2.58 1.82
CA ALA A 96 -15.27 -2.49 0.53
C ALA A 96 -16.19 -3.71 0.28
N ILE A 97 -15.72 -4.92 0.60
CA ILE A 97 -16.55 -6.13 0.52
C ILE A 97 -17.72 -6.07 1.51
N TYR A 98 -17.45 -5.65 2.75
CA TYR A 98 -18.48 -5.51 3.78
C TYR A 98 -19.59 -4.53 3.36
N ASP A 99 -19.20 -3.37 2.82
CA ASP A 99 -20.14 -2.35 2.35
C ASP A 99 -20.96 -2.85 1.16
N ALA A 100 -20.31 -3.53 0.21
CA ALA A 100 -20.98 -4.15 -0.94
C ALA A 100 -22.02 -5.20 -0.49
N MET A 101 -21.65 -6.10 0.42
CA MET A 101 -22.54 -7.12 0.97
C MET A 101 -23.71 -6.49 1.73
N THR A 102 -23.43 -5.46 2.52
CA THR A 102 -24.45 -4.75 3.30
C THR A 102 -25.43 -4.02 2.37
N ALA A 103 -24.96 -3.31 1.36
CA ALA A 103 -25.78 -2.62 0.39
C ALA A 103 -26.67 -3.59 -0.42
N ALA A 104 -26.17 -4.78 -0.72
CA ALA A 104 -26.90 -5.82 -1.43
C ALA A 104 -27.87 -6.61 -0.54
N GLY A 105 -27.83 -6.43 0.79
CA GLY A 105 -28.66 -7.20 1.72
C GLY A 105 -28.30 -8.69 1.78
N VAL A 106 -27.01 -9.02 1.64
CA VAL A 106 -26.51 -10.40 1.73
C VAL A 106 -26.85 -11.00 3.10
N THR A 107 -27.39 -12.21 3.12
CA THR A 107 -27.93 -12.87 4.33
C THR A 107 -27.01 -13.96 4.89
N GLY A 108 -26.01 -14.40 4.11
CA GLY A 108 -25.12 -15.53 4.42
C GLY A 108 -25.69 -16.89 4.00
N ASN A 109 -26.82 -16.92 3.28
CA ASN A 109 -27.38 -18.12 2.69
C ASN A 109 -27.04 -18.30 1.22
N GLU A 110 -26.42 -17.29 0.62
CA GLU A 110 -26.01 -17.25 -0.78
C GLU A 110 -24.89 -18.27 -1.03
N THR A 111 -24.94 -18.92 -2.18
CA THR A 111 -23.83 -19.72 -2.68
C THR A 111 -22.65 -18.82 -3.07
N ALA A 112 -21.46 -19.37 -3.21
CA ALA A 112 -20.29 -18.60 -3.64
C ALA A 112 -20.50 -17.97 -5.03
N GLU A 113 -21.19 -18.64 -5.96
CA GLU A 113 -21.49 -18.12 -7.29
C GLU A 113 -22.49 -16.95 -7.23
N GLU A 114 -23.54 -17.07 -6.44
CA GLU A 114 -24.50 -15.98 -6.22
C GLU A 114 -23.83 -14.78 -5.58
N LEU A 115 -22.98 -14.99 -4.56
CA LEU A 115 -22.24 -13.92 -3.90
C LEU A 115 -21.28 -13.21 -4.85
N CYS A 116 -20.55 -13.94 -5.69
CA CYS A 116 -19.68 -13.34 -6.72
C CYS A 116 -20.48 -12.43 -7.66
N THR A 117 -21.64 -12.91 -8.15
CA THR A 117 -22.50 -12.12 -9.06
C THR A 117 -23.04 -10.86 -8.38
N ILE A 118 -23.42 -10.96 -7.11
CA ILE A 118 -23.88 -9.81 -6.31
C ILE A 118 -22.76 -8.79 -6.13
N LEU A 119 -21.58 -9.23 -5.74
CA LEU A 119 -20.41 -8.34 -5.52
C LEU A 119 -19.96 -7.66 -6.82
N GLU A 120 -19.90 -8.38 -7.94
CA GLU A 120 -19.60 -7.80 -9.25
C GLU A 120 -20.56 -6.66 -9.59
N GLY A 121 -21.88 -6.87 -9.39
CA GLY A 121 -22.88 -5.83 -9.61
C GLY A 121 -22.72 -4.62 -8.68
N GLN A 122 -22.35 -4.83 -7.43
CA GLN A 122 -22.11 -3.75 -6.47
C GLN A 122 -20.85 -2.95 -6.82
N PHE A 123 -19.73 -3.64 -7.04
CA PHE A 123 -18.46 -2.97 -7.39
C PHE A 123 -18.54 -2.17 -8.71
N ALA A 124 -19.40 -2.57 -9.65
CA ALA A 124 -19.62 -1.81 -10.89
C ALA A 124 -20.26 -0.42 -10.69
N THR A 125 -20.87 -0.16 -9.52
CA THR A 125 -21.67 1.05 -9.28
C THR A 125 -21.34 1.80 -7.99
N MET A 126 -20.63 1.16 -7.06
CA MET A 126 -20.28 1.76 -5.77
C MET A 126 -19.00 2.59 -5.85
N SER A 127 -18.82 3.49 -4.88
CA SER A 127 -17.54 4.09 -4.57
C SER A 127 -17.25 3.93 -3.08
N VAL A 128 -15.97 3.88 -2.74
CA VAL A 128 -15.51 3.70 -1.36
C VAL A 128 -14.46 4.75 -0.99
N ASP A 129 -14.49 5.15 0.27
CA ASP A 129 -13.42 5.89 0.91
C ASP A 129 -12.65 4.94 1.81
N GLY A 130 -11.33 4.92 1.68
CA GLY A 130 -10.46 4.05 2.45
C GLY A 130 -9.20 4.76 2.92
N LEU A 131 -8.31 4.01 3.52
CA LEU A 131 -6.99 4.49 3.97
C LEU A 131 -6.07 4.81 2.79
N THR A 132 -6.30 4.16 1.65
CA THR A 132 -5.42 4.24 0.47
C THR A 132 -6.00 5.10 -0.66
N GLY A 133 -7.16 5.71 -0.46
CA GLY A 133 -7.79 6.63 -1.41
C GLY A 133 -9.21 7.01 -1.04
N THR A 134 -9.70 8.08 -1.65
CA THR A 134 -11.07 8.58 -1.49
C THR A 134 -11.82 8.53 -2.80
N GLY A 135 -13.15 8.27 -2.76
CA GLY A 135 -13.98 8.16 -3.94
C GLY A 135 -13.53 7.06 -4.91
N MET A 136 -12.86 6.04 -4.42
CA MET A 136 -12.38 4.94 -5.25
C MET A 136 -13.56 4.18 -5.86
N HIS A 137 -13.52 3.96 -7.16
CA HIS A 137 -14.53 3.20 -7.90
C HIS A 137 -13.87 2.33 -8.98
N TRP A 138 -14.60 1.37 -9.51
CA TRP A 138 -14.08 0.44 -10.50
C TRP A 138 -14.69 0.73 -11.88
N ASP A 139 -13.85 0.68 -12.92
CA ASP A 139 -14.31 0.75 -14.30
C ASP A 139 -14.89 -0.59 -14.81
N ALA A 140 -15.35 -0.62 -16.04
CA ALA A 140 -15.92 -1.83 -16.66
C ALA A 140 -14.93 -2.99 -16.83
N ASN A 141 -13.63 -2.74 -16.65
CA ASN A 141 -12.57 -3.76 -16.68
C ASN A 141 -12.14 -4.19 -15.28
N GLY A 142 -12.78 -3.66 -14.23
CA GLY A 142 -12.43 -3.92 -12.83
C GLY A 142 -11.21 -3.12 -12.34
N MET A 143 -10.77 -2.10 -13.08
CA MET A 143 -9.65 -1.26 -12.66
C MET A 143 -10.12 -0.18 -11.69
N ILE A 144 -9.45 -0.07 -10.55
CA ILE A 144 -9.76 0.93 -9.53
C ILE A 144 -9.22 2.31 -9.90
N SER A 145 -10.00 3.36 -9.64
CA SER A 145 -9.63 4.77 -9.87
C SER A 145 -8.76 5.34 -8.74
N LYS A 146 -7.68 4.65 -8.39
CA LYS A 146 -6.77 5.09 -7.34
C LYS A 146 -5.72 6.06 -7.92
N ALA A 147 -5.59 7.25 -7.34
CA ALA A 147 -4.56 8.19 -7.76
C ALA A 147 -3.16 7.68 -7.36
N PRO A 148 -2.16 7.78 -8.25
CA PRO A 148 -0.80 7.47 -7.87
C PRO A 148 -0.28 8.51 -6.85
N ALA A 149 0.44 8.03 -5.84
CA ALA A 149 1.16 8.87 -4.91
C ALA A 149 2.60 8.37 -4.80
N ALA A 150 3.52 9.26 -4.49
CA ALA A 150 4.93 8.94 -4.36
C ALA A 150 5.49 9.53 -3.06
N VAL A 151 6.48 8.84 -2.52
CA VAL A 151 7.25 9.29 -1.37
C VAL A 151 8.75 9.21 -1.69
N VAL A 152 9.53 10.03 -1.00
CA VAL A 152 10.98 9.89 -0.93
C VAL A 152 11.36 9.52 0.50
N ILE A 153 12.40 8.73 0.66
CA ILE A 153 12.94 8.42 1.99
C ILE A 153 13.94 9.51 2.37
N GLU A 154 13.63 10.24 3.44
CA GLU A 154 14.49 11.28 4.01
C GLU A 154 14.62 11.08 5.53
N ASN A 155 15.85 11.04 6.02
CA ASN A 155 16.15 10.80 7.43
C ASN A 155 15.50 9.51 7.98
N GLY A 156 15.40 8.48 7.15
CA GLY A 156 14.86 7.18 7.51
C GLY A 156 13.32 7.13 7.65
N VAL A 157 12.59 8.12 7.10
CA VAL A 157 11.13 8.15 7.07
C VAL A 157 10.60 8.44 5.66
N TYR A 158 9.38 8.04 5.38
CA TYR A 158 8.69 8.38 4.15
C TYR A 158 8.22 9.84 4.20
N VAL A 159 8.59 10.62 3.18
CA VAL A 159 8.18 12.01 3.00
C VAL A 159 7.36 12.10 1.71
N PRO A 160 6.08 12.53 1.76
CA PRO A 160 5.26 12.68 0.57
C PRO A 160 5.89 13.63 -0.44
N MET A 161 5.85 13.25 -1.71
CA MET A 161 6.23 14.09 -2.84
C MET A 161 4.96 14.77 -3.35
N GLY A 162 4.89 16.10 -3.19
CA GLY A 162 3.76 16.93 -3.62
C GLY A 162 3.67 17.09 -5.14
#